data_5df3babe4c32c5239edaf300e46eab5f
#
_entry.id   5df3babe4c32c5239edaf300e46eab5f
#
_cell.length_a   1.000
_cell.length_b   1.000
_cell.length_c   1.000
_cell.angle_alpha   90.00
_cell.angle_beta   90.00
_cell.angle_gamma   90.00
#
_symmetry.space_group_name_H-M   'P 1'
#
loop_
_entity.id
_entity.type
_entity.pdbx_description
1 polymer ?
#
loop_
_entity_poly.entity_id
_entity_poly.type
_entity_poly.pdbx_seq_one_letter_code
_entity_poly.pdbx_strand_id
1 'polypeptide(L)'
;MHFASRIAFATLLLGISTGAASAQVANPELEACRSTGLIALRERNPGIKDVSLDVDGMTVAKANTKVEDTPIKTIVIGDAYLEKGRKDTRRTFLCFIGEKGKVLLTFFTDQ
;
A
#
# COMPACT_ATOMS: atom_id res chain seq x y z
N MET A 1 -14.40 -39.84 -50.98
CA MET A 1 -14.40 -39.50 -50.51
C MET A 1 -14.28 -38.72 -49.65
N HIS A 2 -14.14 -38.44 -49.50
CA HIS A 2 -14.17 -37.78 -48.74
C HIS A 2 -14.04 -37.20 -47.82
N PHE A 3 -13.75 -36.71 -47.43
CA PHE A 3 -13.72 -36.20 -46.58
C PHE A 3 -13.57 -35.62 -45.67
N ALA A 4 -13.51 -35.40 -45.39
CA ALA A 4 -13.48 -34.99 -44.59
C ALA A 4 -13.25 -34.31 -43.72
N SER A 5 -13.05 -33.94 -43.40
CA SER A 5 -12.94 -33.36 -42.49
C SER A 5 -12.69 -32.74 -41.64
N ARG A 6 -12.50 -32.34 -41.36
CA ARG A 6 -12.46 -31.83 -40.48
C ARG A 6 -12.27 -31.19 -39.48
N ILE A 7 -12.14 -30.84 -39.14
CA ILE A 7 -12.08 -30.33 -38.22
C ILE A 7 -11.84 -29.57 -37.39
N ALA A 8 -11.69 -29.19 -36.99
CA ALA A 8 -11.56 -28.43 -36.19
C ALA A 8 -11.30 -27.91 -35.18
N PHE A 9 -11.11 -27.45 -34.98
CA PHE A 9 -11.02 -26.95 -34.01
C PHE A 9 -10.81 -26.23 -33.10
N ALA A 10 -10.77 -26.01 -32.64
CA ALA A 10 -10.77 -25.40 -31.86
C ALA A 10 -10.41 -24.88 -30.87
N THR A 11 -10.18 -24.50 -30.62
CA THR A 11 -9.97 -24.07 -29.68
C THR A 11 -9.79 -23.29 -28.78
N LEU A 12 -9.72 -22.91 -28.43
CA LEU A 12 -9.68 -22.21 -27.52
C LEU A 12 -9.37 -21.63 -26.57
N LEU A 13 -9.17 -21.23 -26.31
CA LEU A 13 -8.95 -20.70 -25.38
C LEU A 13 -8.84 -20.08 -24.46
N LEU A 14 -8.73 -19.66 -24.04
CA LEU A 14 -8.75 -19.11 -23.16
C LEU A 14 -8.47 -18.45 -22.27
N GLY A 15 -8.34 -18.13 -21.80
CA GLY A 15 -8.18 -17.52 -20.96
C GLY A 15 -7.91 -16.89 -20.10
N ILE A 16 -7.70 -16.53 -19.69
CA ILE A 16 -7.40 -15.98 -18.92
C ILE A 16 -7.33 -15.23 -18.12
N SER A 17 -7.26 -14.78 -17.67
CA SER A 17 -7.20 -14.00 -16.96
C SER A 17 -7.01 -13.57 -16.01
N THR A 18 -6.99 -13.28 -15.61
CA THR A 18 -6.87 -12.89 -14.80
C THR A 18 -6.52 -12.15 -14.03
N GLY A 19 -6.16 -11.91 -13.67
CA GLY A 19 -5.65 -11.25 -12.96
C GLY A 19 -5.99 -10.46 -12.17
N ALA A 20 -6.18 -9.91 -12.27
CA ALA A 20 -6.57 -9.05 -11.62
C ALA A 20 -6.36 -8.75 -10.48
N ALA A 21 -6.65 -9.09 -9.90
CA ALA A 21 -6.69 -8.83 -8.71
C ALA A 21 -5.91 -8.05 -8.17
N SER A 22 -5.10 -8.06 -8.24
CA SER A 22 -4.29 -7.40 -7.58
C SER A 22 -4.38 -6.18 -7.48
N ALA A 23 -5.17 -5.68 -7.94
CA ALA A 23 -5.18 -4.44 -7.85
C ALA A 23 -4.86 -3.88 -6.68
N GLN A 24 -5.18 -4.28 -5.73
CA GLN A 24 -5.08 -3.59 -4.60
C GLN A 24 -3.79 -3.45 -4.20
N VAL A 25 -2.92 -3.93 -4.79
CA VAL A 25 -1.80 -3.81 -4.25
C VAL A 25 -1.16 -2.81 -4.61
N ALA A 26 -1.65 -1.98 -4.92
CA ALA A 26 -1.12 -0.98 -5.38
C ALA A 26 0.13 -0.48 -5.04
N ASN A 27 0.46 -0.13 -4.00
CA ASN A 27 1.66 0.60 -3.71
C ASN A 27 2.41 -0.05 -2.56
N PRO A 28 3.49 -0.75 -2.88
CA PRO A 28 4.25 -1.42 -1.84
C PRO A 28 4.88 -0.44 -0.84
N GLU A 29 5.17 0.77 -1.26
CA GLU A 29 5.71 1.75 -0.33
C GLU A 29 4.67 2.16 0.70
N LEU A 30 3.43 2.34 0.28
CA LEU A 30 2.36 2.66 1.23
C LEU A 30 2.14 1.52 2.20
N GLU A 31 2.21 0.30 1.73
CA GLU A 31 2.05 -0.85 2.62
C GLU A 31 3.23 -0.94 3.60
N ALA A 32 4.43 -0.66 3.16
CA ALA A 32 5.59 -0.64 4.05
C ALA A 32 5.43 0.45 5.12
N CYS A 33 4.91 1.61 4.72
CA CYS A 33 4.63 2.69 5.66
C CYS A 33 3.57 2.27 6.68
N ARG A 34 2.51 1.62 6.21
CA ARG A 34 1.42 1.18 7.08
C ARG A 34 1.93 0.14 8.10
N SER A 35 2.66 -0.84 7.63
CA SER A 35 3.16 -1.90 8.49
C SER A 35 4.14 -1.38 9.53
N THR A 36 5.05 -0.53 9.10
CA THR A 36 6.03 0.06 10.01
C THR A 36 5.33 0.92 11.05
N GLY A 37 4.35 1.70 10.62
CA GLY A 37 3.58 2.54 11.53
C GLY A 37 2.79 1.72 12.54
N LEU A 38 2.20 0.62 12.09
CA LEU A 38 1.42 -0.24 12.98
C LEU A 38 2.29 -0.85 14.07
N ILE A 39 3.49 -1.29 13.71
CA ILE A 39 4.39 -1.85 14.70
C ILE A 39 4.73 -0.79 15.75
N ALA A 40 5.05 0.41 15.32
CA ALA A 40 5.40 1.49 16.24
C ALA A 40 4.23 1.87 17.13
N LEU A 41 3.02 1.90 16.58
CA LEU A 41 1.85 2.24 17.36
C LEU A 41 1.56 1.18 18.42
N ARG A 42 1.72 -0.07 18.07
CA ARG A 42 1.43 -1.16 19.01
C ARG A 42 2.40 -1.19 20.18
N GLU A 43 3.60 -0.71 19.98
CA GLU A 43 4.54 -0.64 21.09
C GLU A 43 4.06 0.33 22.15
N ARG A 44 3.37 1.39 21.74
CA ARG A 44 2.87 2.37 22.69
C ARG A 44 1.48 2.05 23.15
N ASN A 45 0.71 1.40 22.31
CA ASN A 45 -0.69 1.14 22.58
C ASN A 45 -1.07 -0.23 22.04
N PRO A 46 -0.89 -1.28 22.83
CA PRO A 46 -1.17 -2.63 22.36
C PRO A 46 -2.64 -2.87 21.99
N GLY A 47 -3.53 -1.98 22.38
CA GLY A 47 -4.93 -2.12 22.02
C GLY A 47 -5.23 -1.81 20.56
N ILE A 48 -4.30 -1.22 19.83
CA ILE A 48 -4.52 -0.94 18.43
C ILE A 48 -4.38 -2.23 17.65
N LYS A 49 -5.44 -2.57 16.91
CA LYS A 49 -5.48 -3.82 16.18
C LYS A 49 -4.95 -3.66 14.78
N ASP A 50 -5.21 -2.55 14.15
CA ASP A 50 -4.81 -2.37 12.75
C ASP A 50 -4.82 -0.87 12.41
N VAL A 51 -4.28 -0.56 11.26
CA VAL A 51 -4.27 0.79 10.70
C VAL A 51 -4.70 0.68 9.25
N SER A 52 -5.67 1.49 8.88
CA SER A 52 -6.10 1.60 7.48
C SER A 52 -5.69 2.95 6.95
N LEU A 53 -5.16 3.02 5.76
CA LEU A 53 -4.81 4.27 5.13
C LEU A 53 -5.88 4.67 4.13
N ASP A 54 -6.23 5.95 4.11
CA ASP A 54 -7.15 6.45 3.09
C ASP A 54 -6.34 6.67 1.82
N VAL A 55 -6.20 5.63 1.04
CA VAL A 55 -5.31 5.64 -0.12
C VAL A 55 -5.75 6.66 -1.16
N ASP A 56 -7.05 6.82 -1.36
CA ASP A 56 -7.55 7.74 -2.37
C ASP A 56 -7.27 9.20 -2.02
N GLY A 57 -7.22 9.51 -0.75
CA GLY A 57 -6.93 10.87 -0.31
C GLY A 57 -5.48 11.11 0.02
N MET A 58 -4.61 10.13 -0.25
CA MET A 58 -3.23 10.26 0.15
C MET A 58 -2.44 11.09 -0.84
N THR A 59 -1.56 11.93 -0.35
CA THR A 59 -0.63 12.66 -1.20
C THR A 59 0.71 11.95 -1.15
N VAL A 60 1.22 11.60 -2.31
CA VAL A 60 2.52 10.96 -2.42
C VAL A 60 3.39 11.89 -3.25
N ALA A 61 4.37 12.51 -2.63
CA ALA A 61 5.19 13.51 -3.28
C ALA A 61 6.61 13.01 -3.44
N LYS A 62 7.13 13.12 -4.62
CA LYS A 62 8.52 12.83 -4.84
C LYS A 62 9.36 13.91 -4.19
N ALA A 63 10.42 13.50 -3.56
CA ALA A 63 11.34 14.44 -2.93
C ALA A 63 12.75 14.11 -3.40
N ASN A 64 13.57 15.08 -3.44
CA ASN A 64 14.95 14.87 -3.80
C ASN A 64 15.76 15.75 -2.87
N THR A 65 15.75 15.41 -1.63
CA THR A 65 16.34 16.24 -0.61
C THR A 65 17.02 15.37 0.44
N LYS A 66 17.68 16.01 1.37
CA LYS A 66 18.30 15.32 2.48
C LYS A 66 17.93 15.99 3.76
N VAL A 67 17.78 15.21 4.80
CA VAL A 67 17.72 15.75 6.15
C VAL A 67 19.02 15.28 6.78
N GLU A 68 19.89 16.23 7.02
CA GLU A 68 21.26 15.95 7.38
C GLU A 68 21.89 15.09 6.28
N ASP A 69 22.31 13.91 6.55
CA ASP A 69 22.91 13.07 5.54
C ASP A 69 21.94 12.02 4.99
N THR A 70 20.71 12.05 5.41
CA THR A 70 19.75 11.02 5.03
C THR A 70 18.94 11.48 3.81
N PRO A 71 19.07 10.78 2.68
CA PRO A 71 18.28 11.16 1.50
C PRO A 71 16.81 10.81 1.69
N ILE A 72 15.94 11.72 1.30
CA ILE A 72 14.50 11.50 1.32
C ILE A 72 14.03 11.53 -0.12
N LYS A 73 13.41 10.45 -0.56
CA LYS A 73 12.97 10.29 -1.93
C LYS A 73 11.47 10.45 -2.11
N THR A 74 10.70 10.13 -1.10
CA THR A 74 9.25 10.21 -1.19
C THR A 74 8.68 10.61 0.16
N ILE A 75 7.68 11.44 0.14
CA ILE A 75 6.95 11.84 1.33
C ILE A 75 5.49 11.50 1.10
N VAL A 76 4.90 10.80 2.05
CA VAL A 76 3.49 10.44 2.00
C VAL A 76 2.79 11.14 3.15
N ILE A 77 1.66 11.75 2.86
CA ILE A 77 0.84 12.37 3.89
C ILE A 77 -0.63 12.16 3.57
N GLY A 78 -1.40 11.86 4.56
CA GLY A 78 -2.84 11.65 4.37
C GLY A 78 -3.49 11.22 5.66
N ASP A 79 -4.68 10.67 5.55
CA ASP A 79 -5.43 10.23 6.71
C ASP A 79 -5.25 8.74 6.92
N ALA A 80 -5.17 8.38 8.19
CA ALA A 80 -5.15 6.98 8.60
C ALA A 80 -6.20 6.78 9.67
N TYR A 81 -6.71 5.58 9.77
CA TYR A 81 -7.71 5.23 10.76
C TYR A 81 -7.13 4.13 11.64
N LEU A 82 -7.05 4.41 12.92
CA LEU A 82 -6.51 3.48 13.89
C LEU A 82 -7.66 2.64 14.46
N GLU A 83 -7.60 1.35 14.28
CA GLU A 83 -8.65 0.48 14.80
C GLU A 83 -8.33 0.06 16.21
N LYS A 84 -9.15 0.51 17.15
CA LYS A 84 -8.99 0.15 18.52
C LYS A 84 -10.33 -0.30 19.02
N GLY A 85 -10.57 -1.57 19.08
CA GLY A 85 -11.86 -2.11 19.47
C GLY A 85 -12.91 -1.83 18.40
N ARG A 86 -13.96 -1.13 18.77
CA ARG A 86 -15.03 -0.85 17.83
C ARG A 86 -14.93 0.52 17.26
N LYS A 87 -13.98 1.30 17.66
CA LYS A 87 -13.87 2.65 17.17
C LYS A 87 -12.69 2.78 16.28
N ASP A 88 -12.87 3.53 15.21
CA ASP A 88 -11.79 3.94 14.36
C ASP A 88 -11.48 5.38 14.68
N THR A 89 -10.24 5.69 14.91
CA THR A 89 -9.81 7.04 15.22
C THR A 89 -8.98 7.56 14.05
N ARG A 90 -9.39 8.70 13.50
CA ARG A 90 -8.69 9.29 12.38
C ARG A 90 -7.48 10.08 12.84
N ARG A 91 -6.38 9.92 12.14
CA ARG A 91 -5.15 10.66 12.40
C ARG A 91 -4.54 11.09 11.09
N THR A 92 -3.77 12.16 11.11
CA THR A 92 -2.95 12.48 9.95
C THR A 92 -1.72 11.60 10.02
N PHE A 93 -1.41 10.98 8.91
CA PHE A 93 -0.32 10.04 8.79
C PHE A 93 0.77 10.64 7.91
N LEU A 94 2.02 10.51 8.34
CA LEU A 94 3.16 10.92 7.56
C LEU A 94 4.13 9.77 7.45
N CYS A 95 4.73 9.64 6.28
CA CYS A 95 5.77 8.64 6.08
C CYS A 95 6.86 9.21 5.19
N PHE A 96 8.11 9.09 5.63
CA PHE A 96 9.25 9.50 4.83
C PHE A 96 9.94 8.24 4.33
N ILE A 97 10.17 8.19 3.03
CA ILE A 97 10.76 7.03 2.37
C ILE A 97 12.07 7.45 1.73
N GLY A 98 13.09 6.71 2.00
CA GLY A 98 14.42 6.96 1.47
C GLY A 98 14.72 6.14 0.24
N GLU A 99 16.00 5.88 0.04
CA GLU A 99 16.42 5.14 -1.13
C GLU A 99 15.94 3.71 -1.10
N LYS A 100 15.63 3.17 -2.26
CA LYS A 100 15.21 1.78 -2.42
C LYS A 100 13.93 1.44 -1.65
N GLY A 101 13.09 2.42 -1.45
CA GLY A 101 11.82 2.19 -0.76
C GLY A 101 11.93 1.99 0.74
N LYS A 102 13.06 2.34 1.33
CA LYS A 102 13.24 2.14 2.75
C LYS A 102 12.45 3.16 3.55
N VAL A 103 11.62 2.69 4.44
CA VAL A 103 10.85 3.58 5.31
C VAL A 103 11.78 4.15 6.37
N LEU A 104 11.87 5.46 6.41
CA LEU A 104 12.75 6.15 7.33
C LEU A 104 12.01 6.55 8.60
N LEU A 105 10.77 6.98 8.46
CA LEU A 105 10.00 7.48 9.58
C LEU A 105 8.53 7.40 9.24
N THR A 106 7.73 6.94 10.17
CA THR A 106 6.28 7.05 10.08
C THR A 106 5.77 7.59 11.37
N PHE A 107 4.77 8.46 11.31
CA PHE A 107 4.12 8.84 12.54
C PHE A 107 2.68 9.30 12.26
N PHE A 108 1.92 9.37 13.34
CA PHE A 108 0.52 9.74 13.30
C PHE A 108 0.35 10.91 14.25
N THR A 109 -0.29 11.95 13.80
CA THR A 109 -0.49 13.10 14.65
C THR A 109 -1.70 12.87 15.54
N ASP A 110 -1.73 13.59 16.63
CA ASP A 110 -2.95 13.62 17.44
C ASP A 110 -3.92 14.57 16.79
N GLN A 111 -5.18 14.35 17.01
CA GLN A 111 -6.22 15.20 16.46
C GLN A 111 -6.92 15.98 17.54
#